data_f080a2310b5f25285c7a505b09734c41
#
_entry.id   f080a2310b5f25285c7a505b09734c41
#
_cell.length_a   1.000
_cell.length_b   1.000
_cell.length_c   1.000
_cell.angle_alpha   90.00
_cell.angle_beta   90.00
_cell.angle_gamma   90.00
#
_symmetry.space_group_name_H-M   'P 1'
#
loop_
_entity.id
_entity.type
_entity.pdbx_description
1 polymer ?
#
loop_
_entity_poly.entity_id
_entity_poly.type
_entity_poly.pdbx_seq_one_letter_code
_entity_poly.pdbx_strand_id
1 'polypeptide(L)'
;KCRLVIDFDFKYKEKLVNRQYDEDVIQKFITHIFSKISELYILSDEKKVCFVMEKGSFVDAPQKGYESKDGLHFLFPHIIAEKDTYKVLRKALLDLDIEKICKDAGFTPPSNDIEGIIDEAIYKGGNWFVYGGGKPTEQDKYKLTRIYKETNSGLMPLPIKLWIDNPLEIMKLNSVSNHSELSVDYTDKLQNGLKKKTLKQSISTESIDSMELNPHVLNKAMKYDIDI
;
A
#
# COMPACT_ATOMS: atom_id res chain seq x y z
N LYS A 1 -2.50 15.30 2.12
CA LYS A 1 -3.59 14.33 2.02
C LYS A 1 -3.45 13.58 0.71
N CYS A 2 -3.75 12.30 0.70
CA CYS A 2 -3.63 11.46 -0.49
C CYS A 2 -4.72 10.38 -0.52
N ARG A 3 -4.97 9.82 -1.69
CA ARG A 3 -5.83 8.63 -1.82
C ARG A 3 -5.17 7.41 -1.21
N LEU A 4 -5.99 6.50 -0.71
CA LEU A 4 -5.53 5.22 -0.22
C LEU A 4 -5.10 4.34 -1.39
N VAL A 5 -3.88 3.87 -1.32
CA VAL A 5 -3.30 2.87 -2.22
C VAL A 5 -2.62 1.79 -1.40
N ILE A 6 -2.65 0.55 -1.89
CA ILE A 6 -1.98 -0.59 -1.27
C ILE A 6 -1.27 -1.36 -2.38
N ASP A 7 0.00 -1.68 -2.17
CA ASP A 7 0.84 -2.40 -3.11
C ASP A 7 1.20 -3.78 -2.54
N PHE A 8 0.84 -4.83 -3.27
CA PHE A 8 1.24 -6.19 -2.95
C PHE A 8 2.33 -6.64 -3.92
N ASP A 9 3.51 -6.91 -3.37
CA ASP A 9 4.71 -7.35 -4.07
C ASP A 9 4.95 -8.84 -3.77
N PHE A 10 4.62 -9.71 -4.72
CA PHE A 10 4.82 -11.15 -4.60
C PHE A 10 6.16 -11.57 -5.19
N LYS A 11 6.95 -12.33 -4.44
CA LYS A 11 8.25 -12.85 -4.87
C LYS A 11 8.26 -14.36 -4.70
N TYR A 12 8.77 -15.06 -5.71
CA TYR A 12 8.79 -16.52 -5.76
C TYR A 12 10.22 -17.00 -5.98
N LYS A 13 10.63 -18.02 -5.20
CA LYS A 13 11.94 -18.67 -5.37
C LYS A 13 11.97 -19.60 -6.59
N GLU A 14 10.82 -19.90 -7.15
CA GLU A 14 10.64 -20.75 -8.30
C GLU A 14 10.29 -19.94 -9.54
N LYS A 15 10.69 -20.44 -10.71
CA LYS A 15 10.24 -19.86 -11.98
C LYS A 15 8.79 -20.22 -12.20
N LEU A 16 7.94 -19.20 -12.25
CA LEU A 16 6.52 -19.40 -12.47
C LEU A 16 6.23 -19.75 -13.93
N VAL A 17 5.25 -20.64 -14.15
CA VAL A 17 4.66 -20.93 -15.45
C VAL A 17 3.34 -20.16 -15.62
N ASN A 18 2.61 -19.98 -14.53
CA ASN A 18 1.34 -19.27 -14.50
C ASN A 18 1.29 -18.32 -13.29
N ARG A 19 0.41 -17.33 -13.37
CA ARG A 19 0.11 -16.43 -12.25
C ARG A 19 -0.44 -17.23 -11.06
N GLN A 20 -0.02 -16.86 -9.86
CA GLN A 20 -0.32 -17.60 -8.63
C GLN A 20 -1.47 -16.97 -7.81
N TYR A 21 -2.43 -16.39 -8.51
CA TYR A 21 -3.71 -15.93 -7.95
C TYR A 21 -4.74 -15.79 -9.08
N ASP A 22 -5.98 -15.85 -8.70
CA ASP A 22 -7.15 -15.67 -9.55
C ASP A 22 -8.12 -14.64 -8.97
N GLU A 23 -9.32 -14.60 -9.53
CA GLU A 23 -10.42 -13.74 -9.10
C GLU A 23 -10.79 -13.95 -7.64
N ASP A 24 -10.90 -15.21 -7.20
CA ASP A 24 -11.34 -15.56 -5.83
C ASP A 24 -10.29 -15.13 -4.79
N VAL A 25 -9.01 -15.30 -5.10
CA VAL A 25 -7.90 -14.85 -4.25
C VAL A 25 -7.91 -13.32 -4.11
N ILE A 26 -8.08 -12.60 -5.23
CA ILE A 26 -8.16 -11.14 -5.22
C ILE A 26 -9.35 -10.66 -4.38
N GLN A 27 -10.52 -11.29 -4.52
CA GLN A 27 -11.69 -10.93 -3.73
C GLN A 27 -11.48 -11.16 -2.23
N LYS A 28 -10.81 -12.23 -1.83
CA LYS A 28 -10.44 -12.47 -0.42
C LYS A 28 -9.52 -11.38 0.11
N PHE A 29 -8.52 -10.95 -0.67
CA PHE A 29 -7.67 -9.83 -0.28
C PHE A 29 -8.45 -8.54 -0.11
N ILE A 30 -9.31 -8.19 -1.06
CA ILE A 30 -10.12 -6.96 -1.01
C ILE A 30 -11.09 -6.99 0.18
N THR A 31 -11.72 -8.12 0.44
CA THR A 31 -12.63 -8.29 1.60
C THR A 31 -11.87 -8.05 2.91
N HIS A 32 -10.68 -8.62 3.06
CA HIS A 32 -9.86 -8.37 4.23
C HIS A 32 -9.44 -6.89 4.34
N ILE A 33 -9.03 -6.28 3.23
CA ILE A 33 -8.66 -4.86 3.20
C ILE A 33 -9.83 -3.98 3.63
N PHE A 34 -11.04 -4.19 3.10
CA PHE A 34 -12.22 -3.43 3.51
C PHE A 34 -12.58 -3.64 4.99
N SER A 35 -12.43 -4.87 5.50
CA SER A 35 -12.60 -5.13 6.93
C SER A 35 -11.70 -4.23 7.78
N LYS A 36 -10.40 -4.11 7.41
CA LYS A 36 -9.46 -3.24 8.15
C LYS A 36 -9.71 -1.75 7.92
N ILE A 37 -10.12 -1.38 6.72
CA ILE A 37 -10.56 -0.01 6.43
C ILE A 37 -11.72 0.38 7.34
N SER A 38 -12.75 -0.46 7.46
CA SER A 38 -13.93 -0.21 8.27
C SER A 38 -13.64 -0.16 9.78
N GLU A 39 -12.56 -0.79 10.24
CA GLU A 39 -12.09 -0.66 11.63
C GLU A 39 -11.49 0.72 11.94
N LEU A 40 -10.97 1.42 10.93
CA LEU A 40 -10.17 2.64 11.09
C LEU A 40 -10.84 3.89 10.54
N TYR A 41 -11.67 3.75 9.51
CA TYR A 41 -12.32 4.86 8.83
C TYR A 41 -13.84 4.68 8.82
N ILE A 42 -14.54 5.80 8.93
CA ILE A 42 -16.01 5.85 8.76
C ILE A 42 -16.27 6.15 7.29
N LEU A 43 -16.86 5.19 6.60
CA LEU A 43 -17.14 5.28 5.16
C LEU A 43 -18.64 5.19 4.89
N SER A 44 -19.12 6.06 4.00
CA SER A 44 -20.40 5.87 3.34
C SER A 44 -20.29 4.82 2.21
N ASP A 45 -21.38 4.19 1.86
CA ASP A 45 -21.40 3.04 0.93
C ASP A 45 -20.92 3.39 -0.49
N GLU A 46 -21.09 4.66 -0.93
CA GLU A 46 -20.58 5.12 -2.22
C GLU A 46 -19.05 5.20 -2.28
N LYS A 47 -18.37 5.27 -1.12
CA LYS A 47 -16.90 5.34 -1.05
C LYS A 47 -16.22 3.97 -1.02
N LYS A 48 -16.98 2.91 -0.83
CA LYS A 48 -16.49 1.54 -0.74
C LYS A 48 -16.21 0.94 -2.11
N VAL A 49 -15.33 1.57 -2.89
CA VAL A 49 -14.93 1.14 -4.23
C VAL A 49 -13.42 0.86 -4.23
N CYS A 50 -13.03 -0.26 -4.83
CA CYS A 50 -11.65 -0.68 -5.03
C CYS A 50 -11.37 -0.90 -6.50
N PHE A 51 -10.30 -0.28 -6.99
CA PHE A 51 -9.72 -0.52 -8.31
C PHE A 51 -8.54 -1.47 -8.16
N VAL A 52 -8.51 -2.53 -8.96
CA VAL A 52 -7.41 -3.47 -9.04
C VAL A 52 -6.62 -3.23 -10.30
N MET A 53 -5.33 -2.99 -10.15
CA MET A 53 -4.43 -2.81 -11.28
C MET A 53 -3.36 -3.89 -11.27
N GLU A 54 -3.12 -4.46 -12.44
CA GLU A 54 -2.17 -5.53 -12.66
C GLU A 54 -1.30 -5.25 -13.89
N LYS A 55 -0.11 -5.81 -13.91
CA LYS A 55 0.65 -5.98 -15.14
C LYS A 55 0.08 -7.15 -15.95
N GLY A 56 0.33 -7.18 -17.26
CA GLY A 56 -0.13 -8.25 -18.15
C GLY A 56 0.41 -9.63 -17.76
N SER A 57 1.64 -9.68 -17.20
CA SER A 57 2.31 -10.90 -16.77
C SER A 57 3.16 -10.67 -15.51
N PHE A 58 3.49 -11.77 -14.83
CA PHE A 58 4.61 -11.81 -13.89
C PHE A 58 5.94 -11.64 -14.64
N VAL A 59 7.01 -11.29 -13.93
CA VAL A 59 8.32 -11.04 -14.51
C VAL A 59 9.38 -11.95 -13.88
N ASP A 60 10.36 -12.37 -14.69
CA ASP A 60 11.56 -13.03 -14.20
C ASP A 60 12.40 -12.02 -13.39
N ALA A 61 12.89 -12.42 -12.22
CA ALA A 61 13.63 -11.54 -11.31
C ALA A 61 14.87 -12.19 -10.67
N PRO A 62 15.68 -12.99 -11.40
CA PRO A 62 16.78 -13.75 -10.81
C PRO A 62 17.86 -12.89 -10.15
N GLN A 63 18.08 -11.68 -10.63
CA GLN A 63 19.08 -10.75 -10.09
C GLN A 63 18.79 -10.26 -8.67
N LYS A 64 17.58 -10.54 -8.14
CA LYS A 64 17.12 -10.09 -6.81
C LYS A 64 17.01 -11.23 -5.81
N GLY A 65 17.55 -12.41 -6.14
CA GLY A 65 17.45 -13.60 -5.27
C GLY A 65 16.08 -14.29 -5.33
N TYR A 66 15.26 -13.98 -6.32
CA TYR A 66 13.99 -14.62 -6.63
C TYR A 66 13.95 -14.95 -8.11
N GLU A 67 13.30 -16.06 -8.48
CA GLU A 67 13.16 -16.44 -9.88
C GLU A 67 12.02 -15.66 -10.57
N SER A 68 10.96 -15.38 -9.85
CA SER A 68 9.80 -14.67 -10.39
C SER A 68 9.23 -13.65 -9.42
N LYS A 69 8.61 -12.61 -9.99
CA LYS A 69 7.93 -11.53 -9.25
C LYS A 69 6.60 -11.20 -9.93
N ASP A 70 5.56 -11.01 -9.13
CA ASP A 70 4.25 -10.47 -9.56
C ASP A 70 3.75 -9.47 -8.53
N GLY A 71 2.59 -8.86 -8.74
CA GLY A 71 2.00 -7.96 -7.77
C GLY A 71 0.65 -7.39 -8.17
N LEU A 72 -0.01 -6.85 -7.18
CA LEU A 72 -1.33 -6.24 -7.28
C LEU A 72 -1.28 -4.82 -6.70
N HIS A 73 -1.82 -3.88 -7.44
CA HIS A 73 -2.09 -2.54 -6.93
C HIS A 73 -3.57 -2.37 -6.63
N PHE A 74 -3.89 -2.01 -5.40
CA PHE A 74 -5.24 -1.64 -4.98
C PHE A 74 -5.32 -0.14 -4.79
N LEU A 75 -6.25 0.50 -5.47
CA LEU A 75 -6.56 1.92 -5.31
C LEU A 75 -7.99 2.08 -4.82
N PHE A 76 -8.17 2.88 -3.79
CA PHE A 76 -9.47 3.26 -3.24
C PHE A 76 -9.74 4.72 -3.61
N PRO A 77 -10.36 4.99 -4.77
CA PRO A 77 -10.38 6.33 -5.37
C PRO A 77 -11.14 7.36 -4.56
N HIS A 78 -12.05 6.91 -3.69
CA HIS A 78 -12.90 7.77 -2.86
C HIS A 78 -12.44 7.89 -1.41
N ILE A 79 -11.31 7.24 -1.04
CA ILE A 79 -10.73 7.34 0.31
C ILE A 79 -9.53 8.28 0.27
N ILE A 80 -9.71 9.50 0.79
CA ILE A 80 -8.67 10.51 0.91
C ILE A 80 -8.46 10.80 2.39
N ALA A 81 -7.26 10.52 2.89
CA ALA A 81 -6.91 10.68 4.29
C ALA A 81 -5.48 11.25 4.48
N GLU A 82 -5.09 11.47 5.72
CA GLU A 82 -3.71 11.83 6.06
C GLU A 82 -2.79 10.62 5.85
N LYS A 83 -1.62 10.86 5.28
CA LYS A 83 -0.66 9.81 4.93
C LYS A 83 -0.24 8.93 6.13
N ASP A 84 -0.16 9.50 7.32
CA ASP A 84 0.21 8.76 8.52
C ASP A 84 -0.86 7.76 8.97
N THR A 85 -2.12 7.97 8.63
CA THR A 85 -3.20 7.02 8.92
C THR A 85 -3.03 5.74 8.12
N TYR A 86 -2.47 5.81 6.92
CA TYR A 86 -2.22 4.64 6.08
C TYR A 86 -1.12 3.73 6.63
N LYS A 87 -0.17 4.27 7.40
CA LYS A 87 0.81 3.44 8.13
C LYS A 87 0.13 2.61 9.22
N VAL A 88 -0.91 3.16 9.86
CA VAL A 88 -1.73 2.42 10.84
C VAL A 88 -2.52 1.32 10.15
N LEU A 89 -3.14 1.64 9.00
CA LEU A 89 -3.86 0.65 8.20
C LEU A 89 -2.93 -0.47 7.72
N ARG A 90 -1.76 -0.13 7.14
CA ARG A 90 -0.77 -1.13 6.74
C ARG A 90 -0.44 -2.08 7.88
N LYS A 91 -0.20 -1.54 9.09
CA LYS A 91 0.09 -2.37 10.25
C LYS A 91 -1.07 -3.30 10.62
N ALA A 92 -2.31 -2.85 10.44
CA ALA A 92 -3.49 -3.69 10.66
C ALA A 92 -3.64 -4.79 9.59
N LEU A 93 -3.13 -4.56 8.38
CA LEU A 93 -3.16 -5.54 7.28
C LEU A 93 -2.10 -6.64 7.41
N LEU A 94 -1.10 -6.51 8.31
CA LEU A 94 -0.07 -7.52 8.49
C LEU A 94 -0.60 -8.83 9.12
N ASP A 95 -1.86 -8.88 9.56
CA ASP A 95 -2.52 -10.09 10.00
C ASP A 95 -3.17 -10.91 8.86
N LEU A 96 -3.07 -10.44 7.61
CA LEU A 96 -3.57 -11.14 6.44
C LEU A 96 -2.74 -12.41 6.18
N ASP A 97 -3.38 -13.57 6.28
CA ASP A 97 -2.74 -14.86 6.01
C ASP A 97 -2.76 -15.18 4.50
N ILE A 98 -1.86 -14.53 3.77
CA ILE A 98 -1.71 -14.71 2.32
C ILE A 98 -1.31 -16.15 1.98
N GLU A 99 -0.46 -16.76 2.81
CA GLU A 99 -0.01 -18.15 2.62
C GLU A 99 -1.20 -19.11 2.61
N LYS A 100 -2.07 -18.99 3.63
CA LYS A 100 -3.28 -19.80 3.72
C LYS A 100 -4.24 -19.54 2.55
N ILE A 101 -4.49 -18.28 2.20
CA ILE A 101 -5.39 -17.92 1.11
C ILE A 101 -4.93 -18.53 -0.22
N CYS A 102 -3.63 -18.45 -0.54
CA CYS A 102 -3.07 -19.03 -1.75
C CYS A 102 -3.16 -20.56 -1.74
N LYS A 103 -2.78 -21.22 -0.64
CA LYS A 103 -2.85 -22.69 -0.51
C LYS A 103 -4.28 -23.23 -0.62
N ASP A 104 -5.25 -22.58 0.03
CA ASP A 104 -6.66 -22.97 -0.04
C ASP A 104 -7.24 -22.84 -1.46
N ALA A 105 -6.65 -21.98 -2.29
CA ALA A 105 -7.01 -21.82 -3.71
C ALA A 105 -6.17 -22.68 -4.66
N GLY A 106 -5.23 -23.46 -4.15
CA GLY A 106 -4.35 -24.35 -4.97
C GLY A 106 -3.19 -23.62 -5.63
N PHE A 107 -2.82 -22.43 -5.16
CA PHE A 107 -1.70 -21.66 -5.67
C PHE A 107 -0.45 -21.77 -4.78
N THR A 108 0.71 -21.57 -5.39
CA THR A 108 1.97 -21.43 -4.66
C THR A 108 1.99 -20.09 -3.93
N PRO A 109 2.18 -20.07 -2.60
CA PRO A 109 2.26 -18.81 -1.87
C PRO A 109 3.56 -18.08 -2.19
N PRO A 110 3.59 -16.73 -2.08
CA PRO A 110 4.81 -15.95 -2.18
C PRO A 110 5.85 -16.38 -1.14
N SER A 111 7.13 -16.25 -1.49
CA SER A 111 8.26 -16.63 -0.64
C SER A 111 8.72 -15.51 0.30
N ASN A 112 8.29 -14.27 0.08
CA ASN A 112 8.55 -13.15 0.97
C ASN A 112 7.51 -13.09 2.08
N ASP A 113 7.91 -12.53 3.23
CA ASP A 113 7.02 -12.32 4.36
C ASP A 113 5.94 -11.25 4.08
N ILE A 114 4.94 -11.18 4.94
CA ILE A 114 3.81 -10.25 4.80
C ILE A 114 4.27 -8.78 4.81
N GLU A 115 5.32 -8.43 5.56
CA GLU A 115 5.88 -7.07 5.57
C GLU A 115 6.52 -6.72 4.24
N GLY A 116 7.16 -7.68 3.57
CA GLY A 116 7.72 -7.55 2.24
C GLY A 116 6.70 -7.67 1.11
N ILE A 117 5.52 -8.25 1.38
CA ILE A 117 4.40 -8.30 0.42
C ILE A 117 3.65 -6.97 0.41
N ILE A 118 3.27 -6.44 1.58
CA ILE A 118 2.58 -5.15 1.68
C ILE A 118 3.63 -4.03 1.71
N ASP A 119 3.95 -3.47 0.52
CA ASP A 119 5.06 -2.51 0.38
C ASP A 119 4.80 -1.22 1.17
N GLU A 120 5.78 -0.87 2.01
CA GLU A 120 5.77 0.35 2.81
C GLU A 120 6.30 1.58 2.05
N ALA A 121 6.99 1.40 0.94
CA ALA A 121 7.68 2.48 0.21
C ALA A 121 6.72 3.59 -0.22
N ILE A 122 5.49 3.26 -0.57
CA ILE A 122 4.44 4.22 -0.95
C ILE A 122 4.19 5.22 0.17
N TYR A 123 4.17 4.74 1.42
CA TYR A 123 3.88 5.58 2.60
C TYR A 123 5.10 6.37 3.07
N LYS A 124 6.30 6.01 2.61
CA LYS A 124 7.56 6.71 2.88
C LYS A 124 7.94 7.75 1.81
N GLY A 125 7.13 7.93 0.79
CA GLY A 125 7.37 8.88 -0.30
C GLY A 125 7.89 8.21 -1.58
N GLY A 126 7.83 6.89 -1.65
CA GLY A 126 8.12 6.12 -2.86
C GLY A 126 7.17 6.45 -4.02
N ASN A 127 7.60 6.14 -5.24
CA ASN A 127 6.79 6.32 -6.42
C ASN A 127 5.70 5.27 -6.51
N TRP A 128 4.51 5.70 -6.91
CA TRP A 128 3.38 4.85 -7.25
C TRP A 128 3.15 4.88 -8.75
N PHE A 129 3.08 3.71 -9.38
CA PHE A 129 2.72 3.61 -10.77
C PHE A 129 1.20 3.59 -10.94
N VAL A 130 0.69 4.67 -11.52
CA VAL A 130 -0.71 4.82 -11.86
C VAL A 130 -1.09 3.99 -13.10
N TYR A 131 -2.36 3.96 -13.45
CA TYR A 131 -2.86 3.36 -14.71
C TYR A 131 -2.01 3.77 -15.91
N GLY A 132 -1.57 2.80 -16.69
CA GLY A 132 -0.68 3.02 -17.83
C GLY A 132 0.78 3.31 -17.46
N GLY A 133 1.10 3.40 -16.16
CA GLY A 133 2.46 3.62 -15.68
C GLY A 133 3.25 2.32 -15.49
N GLY A 134 4.57 2.45 -15.42
CA GLY A 134 5.51 1.35 -15.17
C GLY A 134 6.93 1.83 -15.35
N LYS A 135 7.90 0.99 -15.03
CA LYS A 135 9.32 1.35 -15.24
C LYS A 135 9.63 1.51 -16.73
N PRO A 136 10.54 2.43 -17.09
CA PRO A 136 10.91 2.65 -18.51
C PRO A 136 11.41 1.38 -19.22
N THR A 137 12.06 0.48 -18.47
CA THR A 137 12.60 -0.78 -18.97
C THR A 137 11.60 -1.92 -19.10
N GLU A 138 10.38 -1.74 -18.56
CA GLU A 138 9.33 -2.76 -18.58
C GLU A 138 8.33 -2.47 -19.71
N GLN A 139 8.04 -3.47 -20.54
CA GLN A 139 7.05 -3.36 -21.61
C GLN A 139 5.63 -3.36 -21.04
N ASP A 140 5.39 -4.18 -20.02
CA ASP A 140 4.09 -4.27 -19.37
C ASP A 140 3.86 -3.12 -18.40
N LYS A 141 2.75 -2.45 -18.59
CA LYS A 141 2.28 -1.34 -17.76
C LYS A 141 1.11 -1.81 -16.90
N TYR A 142 0.93 -1.15 -15.74
CA TYR A 142 -0.24 -1.41 -14.91
C TYR A 142 -1.53 -1.02 -15.62
N LYS A 143 -2.47 -1.94 -15.69
CA LYS A 143 -3.80 -1.79 -16.29
C LYS A 143 -4.86 -1.99 -15.23
N LEU A 144 -5.94 -1.23 -15.31
CA LEU A 144 -7.14 -1.48 -14.52
C LEU A 144 -7.80 -2.76 -15.04
N THR A 145 -7.79 -3.80 -14.24
CA THR A 145 -8.29 -5.13 -14.63
C THR A 145 -9.61 -5.47 -13.96
N ARG A 146 -9.89 -4.91 -12.78
CA ARG A 146 -11.14 -5.15 -12.05
C ARG A 146 -11.53 -3.92 -11.24
N ILE A 147 -12.82 -3.80 -10.99
CA ILE A 147 -13.39 -2.83 -10.05
C ILE A 147 -14.40 -3.56 -9.20
N TYR A 148 -14.32 -3.35 -7.89
CA TYR A 148 -15.28 -3.89 -6.93
C TYR A 148 -15.88 -2.80 -6.08
N LYS A 149 -17.15 -2.99 -5.74
CA LYS A 149 -17.83 -2.24 -4.70
C LYS A 149 -18.17 -3.18 -3.55
N GLU A 150 -17.80 -2.81 -2.31
CA GLU A 150 -18.27 -3.52 -1.13
C GLU A 150 -19.72 -3.14 -0.84
N THR A 151 -20.54 -4.14 -0.60
CA THR A 151 -21.96 -4.03 -0.24
C THR A 151 -22.25 -4.91 0.98
N ASN A 152 -23.44 -4.78 1.54
CA ASN A 152 -23.87 -5.63 2.65
C ASN A 152 -23.94 -7.14 2.28
N SER A 153 -24.02 -7.46 0.99
CA SER A 153 -24.04 -8.84 0.48
C SER A 153 -22.67 -9.35 0.01
N GLY A 154 -21.60 -8.56 0.18
CA GLY A 154 -20.23 -8.89 -0.24
C GLY A 154 -19.73 -7.99 -1.36
N LEU A 155 -18.66 -8.43 -2.05
CA LEU A 155 -18.06 -7.69 -3.15
C LEU A 155 -18.91 -7.84 -4.43
N MET A 156 -19.26 -6.72 -5.01
CA MET A 156 -19.96 -6.63 -6.29
C MET A 156 -19.01 -6.13 -7.37
N PRO A 157 -18.76 -6.90 -8.45
CA PRO A 157 -17.96 -6.42 -9.57
C PRO A 157 -18.69 -5.29 -10.31
N LEU A 158 -17.94 -4.26 -10.69
CA LEU A 158 -18.44 -3.15 -11.50
C LEU A 158 -17.86 -3.22 -12.93
N PRO A 159 -18.63 -2.80 -13.95
CA PRO A 159 -18.18 -2.81 -15.34
C PRO A 159 -17.00 -1.86 -15.54
N ILE A 160 -15.83 -2.40 -15.88
CA ILE A 160 -14.62 -1.62 -16.17
C ILE A 160 -14.84 -0.67 -17.36
N LYS A 161 -15.62 -1.09 -18.35
CA LYS A 161 -15.85 -0.33 -19.58
C LYS A 161 -16.34 1.10 -19.31
N LEU A 162 -17.19 1.28 -18.30
CA LEU A 162 -17.70 2.62 -17.93
C LEU A 162 -16.59 3.58 -17.49
N TRP A 163 -15.46 3.05 -17.06
CA TRP A 163 -14.32 3.82 -16.56
C TRP A 163 -13.24 3.98 -17.63
N ILE A 164 -13.00 2.94 -18.44
CA ILE A 164 -11.97 2.97 -19.50
C ILE A 164 -12.38 3.91 -20.64
N ASP A 165 -13.66 4.05 -20.94
CA ASP A 165 -14.17 4.94 -21.98
C ASP A 165 -13.94 6.43 -21.65
N ASN A 166 -13.56 6.76 -20.40
CA ASN A 166 -13.15 8.10 -20.00
C ASN A 166 -11.74 8.13 -19.39
N PRO A 167 -10.67 8.13 -20.20
CA PRO A 167 -9.29 8.10 -19.71
C PRO A 167 -8.93 9.24 -18.77
N LEU A 168 -9.50 10.43 -18.97
CA LEU A 168 -9.24 11.59 -18.11
C LEU A 168 -9.79 11.38 -16.69
N GLU A 169 -10.98 10.81 -16.58
CA GLU A 169 -11.56 10.48 -15.26
C GLU A 169 -10.73 9.40 -14.54
N ILE A 170 -10.30 8.35 -15.26
CA ILE A 170 -9.39 7.36 -14.70
C ILE A 170 -8.11 8.02 -14.20
N MET A 171 -7.50 8.90 -14.99
CA MET A 171 -6.27 9.60 -14.58
C MET A 171 -6.50 10.47 -13.34
N LYS A 172 -7.62 11.20 -13.24
CA LYS A 172 -7.97 11.98 -12.06
C LYS A 172 -8.18 11.08 -10.83
N LEU A 173 -8.88 9.97 -10.98
CA LEU A 173 -9.13 9.01 -9.89
C LEU A 173 -7.85 8.29 -9.45
N ASN A 174 -6.91 8.08 -10.36
CA ASN A 174 -5.59 7.51 -10.05
C ASN A 174 -4.60 8.53 -9.48
N SER A 175 -4.90 9.84 -9.49
CA SER A 175 -4.05 10.84 -8.86
C SER A 175 -4.05 10.64 -7.34
N VAL A 176 -2.91 10.20 -6.80
CA VAL A 176 -2.81 9.79 -5.39
C VAL A 176 -2.61 10.97 -4.45
N SER A 177 -1.86 11.99 -4.85
CA SER A 177 -1.42 13.09 -3.97
C SER A 177 -2.10 14.42 -4.27
N ASN A 178 -1.87 15.40 -3.38
CA ASN A 178 -2.29 16.81 -3.51
C ASN A 178 -3.81 17.07 -3.37
N HIS A 179 -4.50 16.30 -2.54
CA HIS A 179 -5.88 16.59 -2.19
C HIS A 179 -5.97 17.63 -1.07
N SER A 180 -6.88 18.61 -1.23
CA SER A 180 -7.11 19.68 -0.25
C SER A 180 -7.90 19.20 0.96
N GLU A 181 -8.83 18.28 0.77
CA GLU A 181 -9.78 17.85 1.78
C GLU A 181 -9.68 16.36 2.09
N LEU A 182 -10.11 16.00 3.29
CA LEU A 182 -10.35 14.60 3.67
C LEU A 182 -11.69 14.16 3.07
N SER A 183 -11.78 12.90 2.69
CA SER A 183 -13.06 12.32 2.25
C SER A 183 -13.66 11.36 3.27
N VAL A 184 -12.97 11.12 4.38
CA VAL A 184 -13.35 10.15 5.40
C VAL A 184 -13.14 10.70 6.80
N ASP A 185 -13.95 10.25 7.74
CA ASP A 185 -13.77 10.47 9.16
C ASP A 185 -12.99 9.29 9.78
N TYR A 186 -12.41 9.52 10.95
CA TYR A 186 -11.59 8.53 11.65
C TYR A 186 -12.33 7.96 12.85
N THR A 187 -12.28 6.64 12.99
CA THR A 187 -12.79 5.97 14.19
C THR A 187 -11.94 6.30 15.43
N ASP A 188 -12.49 6.11 16.62
CA ASP A 188 -11.75 6.25 17.87
C ASP A 188 -10.51 5.35 17.92
N LYS A 189 -10.59 4.16 17.33
CA LYS A 189 -9.45 3.23 17.23
C LYS A 189 -8.27 3.87 16.48
N LEU A 190 -8.50 4.51 15.35
CA LEU A 190 -7.47 5.21 14.57
C LEU A 190 -6.94 6.42 15.33
N GLN A 191 -7.83 7.27 15.88
CA GLN A 191 -7.44 8.46 16.62
C GLN A 191 -6.55 8.11 17.82
N ASN A 192 -6.89 7.08 18.57
CA ASN A 192 -6.08 6.59 19.70
C ASN A 192 -4.74 5.99 19.26
N GLY A 193 -4.70 5.33 18.10
CA GLY A 193 -3.46 4.85 17.49
C GLY A 193 -2.48 5.98 17.13
N LEU A 194 -3.00 7.07 16.59
CA LEU A 194 -2.20 8.26 16.24
C LEU A 194 -1.68 8.99 17.49
N LYS A 195 -2.51 9.19 18.53
CA LYS A 195 -2.12 9.82 19.79
C LYS A 195 -0.97 9.08 20.48
N LYS A 196 -1.04 7.74 20.54
CA LYS A 196 0.04 6.91 21.12
C LYS A 196 1.38 7.06 20.37
N LYS A 197 1.34 7.30 19.07
CA LYS A 197 2.54 7.54 18.26
C LYS A 197 3.18 8.89 18.57
N THR A 198 2.38 9.94 18.67
CA THR A 198 2.85 11.30 19.03
C THR A 198 3.49 11.31 20.41
N LEU A 199 2.88 10.64 21.39
CA LEU A 199 3.43 10.53 22.76
C LEU A 199 4.78 9.80 22.80
N LYS A 200 4.94 8.71 22.01
CA LYS A 200 6.22 8.00 21.90
C LYS A 200 7.32 8.85 21.26
N GLN A 201 6.96 9.69 20.29
CA GLN A 201 7.92 10.58 19.62
C GLN A 201 8.35 11.72 20.56
N SER A 202 7.45 12.32 21.36
CA SER A 202 7.80 13.35 22.34
C SER A 202 8.73 12.81 23.44
N ILE A 203 8.44 11.61 23.96
CA ILE A 203 9.30 10.97 24.99
C ILE A 203 10.70 10.65 24.42
N SER A 204 10.81 10.25 23.16
CA SER A 204 12.11 9.99 22.55
C SER A 204 12.92 11.27 22.27
N THR A 205 12.26 12.39 22.01
CA THR A 205 12.93 13.68 21.80
C THR A 205 13.38 14.29 23.13
N GLU A 206 12.57 14.22 24.17
CA GLU A 206 12.95 14.69 25.52
C GLU A 206 14.14 13.90 26.11
N SER A 207 14.27 12.61 25.78
CA SER A 207 15.42 11.80 26.22
C SER A 207 16.73 12.14 25.51
N ILE A 208 16.66 12.79 24.34
CA ILE A 208 17.85 13.26 23.59
C ILE A 208 18.32 14.62 24.09
N ASP A 209 17.38 15.53 24.45
CA ASP A 209 17.71 16.85 25.00
C ASP A 209 18.29 16.80 26.42
N SER A 210 18.11 15.69 27.17
CA SER A 210 18.68 15.48 28.47
C SER A 210 20.05 14.79 28.50
N MET A 211 20.57 14.38 27.33
CA MET A 211 21.95 13.93 27.21
C MET A 211 22.89 15.14 27.16
N GLU A 212 23.51 15.49 28.31
CA GLU A 212 24.67 16.37 28.33
C GLU A 212 25.72 15.82 27.35
N LEU A 213 25.92 16.52 26.23
CA LEU A 213 26.93 16.20 25.24
C LEU A 213 28.30 16.25 25.94
N ASN A 214 28.94 15.09 26.03
CA ASN A 214 30.27 14.96 26.59
C ASN A 214 31.21 15.98 25.90
N PRO A 215 31.88 16.88 26.64
CA PRO A 215 32.71 17.95 26.10
C PRO A 215 33.82 17.47 25.14
N HIS A 216 34.22 16.20 25.24
CA HIS A 216 35.19 15.58 24.32
C HIS A 216 34.64 15.33 22.90
N VAL A 217 33.32 15.24 22.71
CA VAL A 217 32.69 15.07 21.38
C VAL A 217 32.55 16.41 20.67
N LEU A 218 32.26 17.48 21.42
CA LEU A 218 32.22 18.86 20.86
C LEU A 218 33.59 19.29 20.31
N ASN A 219 34.70 18.98 20.99
CA ASN A 219 36.03 19.35 20.54
C ASN A 219 36.50 18.59 19.28
N LYS A 220 35.90 17.43 18.98
CA LYS A 220 36.18 16.70 17.73
C LYS A 220 35.39 17.24 16.54
N ALA A 221 34.15 17.72 16.75
CA ALA A 221 33.34 18.29 15.68
C ALA A 221 33.87 19.67 15.22
N MET A 222 34.40 20.50 16.15
CA MET A 222 34.99 21.80 15.80
C MET A 222 36.34 21.73 15.06
N LYS A 223 36.95 20.56 14.95
CA LYS A 223 38.25 20.38 14.27
C LYS A 223 38.13 20.08 12.75
N TYR A 224 36.89 19.93 12.24
CA TYR A 224 36.63 19.63 10.81
C TYR A 224 35.91 20.75 10.03
N ASP A 225 35.71 21.91 10.64
CA ASP A 225 35.09 23.09 9.99
C ASP A 225 36.09 24.22 9.74
N ILE A 226 37.22 23.91 9.18
CA ILE A 226 38.06 24.95 8.55
C ILE A 226 38.66 24.31 7.30
N ASP A 227 38.07 24.66 6.16
CA ASP A 227 38.65 24.93 4.85
C ASP A 227 37.56 24.84 3.77
N ILE A 228 36.92 25.97 3.52
CA ILE A 228 36.39 26.40 2.22
C ILE A 228 36.82 27.83 1.99
#